data_a7a7163c9ebad1fa5f7605e7362fa7e9
#
_entry.id   a7a7163c9ebad1fa5f7605e7362fa7e9
#
_cell.length_a   1.000
_cell.length_b   1.000
_cell.length_c   1.000
_cell.angle_alpha   90.00
_cell.angle_beta   90.00
_cell.angle_gamma   90.00
#
_symmetry.space_group_name_H-M   'P 1'
#
loop_
_entity.id
_entity.type
_entity.pdbx_description
1 polymer ?
#
loop_
_entity_poly.entity_id
_entity_poly.type
_entity_poly.pdbx_seq_one_letter_code
_entity_poly.pdbx_strand_id
1 'polypeptide(L)'
;HEAAWAALRAVQVLEPAPQAAVLGRADRVDVANAALINGITSHTFDFDDTHLKTIIHPAGPVCSAVLALAELTGATGRQVIDAVVIGIDVSCRLGNMMYPHHYDRGWHITGSTGTLGAAAACARLLGLDTEKSIMALGIAASQPVGLREQFGTMTKPLHPGAAAKAGLMSALMAREGFTASRRAIEAPRGFAQVVSTKYDWSEVTGELGSRFEISFNAYKPFACGIVIHPSIDACVQLRAKGVTADNLERLDLRVHSLVLELTGKKAVSYTHLRAHETSLH
;
A
#
# COMPACT_ATOMS: atom_id res chain seq x y z
N HIS A 1 16.92 4.88 3.53
CA HIS A 1 16.16 6.12 3.37
C HIS A 1 15.78 6.70 4.73
N GLU A 2 15.74 8.03 4.82
CA GLU A 2 15.51 8.76 6.08
C GLU A 2 14.20 8.36 6.78
N ALA A 3 13.10 8.18 6.04
CA ALA A 3 11.81 7.78 6.61
C ALA A 3 11.89 6.44 7.36
N ALA A 4 12.51 5.42 6.75
CA ALA A 4 12.66 4.11 7.39
C ALA A 4 13.59 4.18 8.62
N TRP A 5 14.65 4.98 8.56
CA TRP A 5 15.55 5.20 9.70
C TRP A 5 14.86 5.94 10.85
N ALA A 6 14.09 6.97 10.55
CA ALA A 6 13.34 7.71 11.57
C ALA A 6 12.32 6.80 12.27
N ALA A 7 11.60 5.99 11.50
CA ALA A 7 10.64 5.03 12.06
C ALA A 7 11.34 3.97 12.93
N LEU A 8 12.46 3.40 12.47
CA LEU A 8 13.20 2.40 13.23
C LEU A 8 13.71 2.97 14.57
N ARG A 9 14.32 4.17 14.55
CA ARG A 9 14.78 4.82 15.79
C ARG A 9 13.63 5.10 16.76
N ALA A 10 12.48 5.53 16.25
CA ALA A 10 11.31 5.77 17.09
C ALA A 10 10.79 4.47 17.75
N VAL A 11 10.81 3.36 17.01
CA VAL A 11 10.43 2.05 17.53
C VAL A 11 11.43 1.54 18.57
N GLN A 12 12.73 1.72 18.33
CA GLN A 12 13.79 1.29 19.26
C GLN A 12 13.71 1.95 20.64
N VAL A 13 13.15 3.15 20.74
CA VAL A 13 12.87 3.82 22.04
C VAL A 13 11.96 2.97 22.94
N LEU A 14 11.12 2.11 22.35
CA LEU A 14 10.16 1.26 23.06
C LEU A 14 10.76 -0.10 23.47
N GLU A 15 12.04 -0.33 23.20
CA GLU A 15 12.74 -1.60 23.48
C GLU A 15 11.97 -2.83 22.98
N PRO A 16 11.65 -2.92 21.67
CA PRO A 16 10.77 -3.93 21.13
C PRO A 16 11.40 -5.33 21.22
N ALA A 17 10.59 -6.35 21.50
CA ALA A 17 11.02 -7.75 21.46
C ALA A 17 11.47 -8.14 20.05
N PRO A 18 12.57 -8.89 19.85
CA PRO A 18 13.14 -9.20 18.53
C PRO A 18 12.42 -10.35 17.84
N GLN A 19 11.13 -10.19 17.49
CA GLN A 19 10.24 -11.22 16.97
C GLN A 19 10.33 -11.38 15.44
N ALA A 20 10.52 -10.28 14.69
CA ALA A 20 10.55 -10.31 13.25
C ALA A 20 11.63 -9.38 12.68
N ALA A 21 12.13 -9.70 11.48
CA ALA A 21 13.22 -8.97 10.82
C ALA A 21 12.73 -7.64 10.21
N VAL A 22 13.58 -6.62 10.31
CA VAL A 22 13.52 -5.46 9.41
C VAL A 22 14.24 -5.84 8.12
N LEU A 23 13.49 -6.01 7.03
CA LEU A 23 14.00 -6.54 5.78
C LEU A 23 15.16 -5.71 5.22
N GLY A 24 16.22 -6.39 4.80
CA GLY A 24 17.45 -5.77 4.31
C GLY A 24 18.37 -5.22 5.41
N ARG A 25 18.11 -5.55 6.69
CA ARG A 25 18.88 -5.11 7.86
C ARG A 25 19.09 -6.26 8.86
N ALA A 26 20.04 -6.07 9.76
CA ALA A 26 20.26 -6.99 10.89
C ALA A 26 19.28 -6.73 12.08
N ASP A 27 18.57 -5.62 12.04
CA ASP A 27 17.65 -5.23 13.11
C ASP A 27 16.44 -6.17 13.16
N ARG A 28 16.03 -6.50 14.39
CA ARG A 28 14.78 -7.23 14.68
C ARG A 28 13.97 -6.42 15.69
N VAL A 29 12.65 -6.40 15.51
CA VAL A 29 11.70 -5.71 16.38
C VAL A 29 10.48 -6.61 16.61
N ASP A 30 9.51 -6.16 17.41
CA ASP A 30 8.24 -6.88 17.53
C ASP A 30 7.51 -6.96 16.17
N VAL A 31 6.66 -7.97 16.04
CA VAL A 31 6.01 -8.32 14.77
C VAL A 31 5.21 -7.16 14.17
N ALA A 32 4.54 -6.37 15.01
CA ALA A 32 3.72 -5.26 14.56
C ALA A 32 4.58 -4.09 14.04
N ASN A 33 5.68 -3.80 14.72
CA ASN A 33 6.61 -2.77 14.28
C ASN A 33 7.51 -3.23 13.11
N ALA A 34 7.80 -4.52 12.98
CA ALA A 34 8.43 -5.05 11.77
C ALA A 34 7.53 -4.84 10.54
N ALA A 35 6.24 -5.14 10.64
CA ALA A 35 5.26 -4.87 9.57
C ALA A 35 5.21 -3.37 9.21
N LEU A 36 5.21 -2.49 10.22
CA LEU A 36 5.23 -1.04 10.01
C LEU A 36 6.47 -0.61 9.22
N ILE A 37 7.67 -0.97 9.69
CA ILE A 37 8.93 -0.50 9.11
C ILE A 37 9.13 -1.08 7.71
N ASN A 38 8.81 -2.36 7.50
CA ASN A 38 8.91 -3.01 6.21
C ASN A 38 7.95 -2.38 5.19
N GLY A 39 6.73 -2.03 5.59
CA GLY A 39 5.78 -1.32 4.75
C GLY A 39 6.23 0.10 4.39
N ILE A 40 6.85 0.82 5.32
CA ILE A 40 7.48 2.12 5.03
C ILE A 40 8.61 1.94 4.01
N THR A 41 9.48 0.97 4.23
CA THR A 41 10.65 0.73 3.36
C THR A 41 10.23 0.34 1.95
N SER A 42 9.22 -0.52 1.79
CA SER A 42 8.73 -0.99 0.50
C SER A 42 8.22 0.14 -0.41
N HIS A 43 7.69 1.21 0.18
CA HIS A 43 7.06 2.32 -0.55
C HIS A 43 7.93 3.58 -0.67
N THR A 44 9.09 3.59 -0.01
CA THR A 44 9.94 4.79 0.11
C THR A 44 10.42 5.34 -1.24
N PHE A 45 10.76 4.47 -2.18
CA PHE A 45 11.23 4.85 -3.52
C PHE A 45 10.13 4.84 -4.58
N ASP A 46 8.87 4.57 -4.17
CA ASP A 46 7.74 4.47 -5.09
C ASP A 46 8.02 3.49 -6.26
N PHE A 47 8.76 2.40 -5.95
CA PHE A 47 9.18 1.35 -6.89
C PHE A 47 8.55 0.01 -6.53
N ASP A 48 7.29 0.06 -6.20
CA ASP A 48 6.43 -1.04 -5.82
C ASP A 48 5.47 -1.43 -6.96
N ASP A 49 4.72 -2.52 -6.73
CA ASP A 49 3.67 -2.95 -7.65
C ASP A 49 2.54 -1.91 -7.74
N THR A 50 1.72 -2.02 -8.78
CA THR A 50 0.55 -1.16 -8.95
C THR A 50 -0.58 -1.93 -9.60
N HIS A 51 -1.73 -1.97 -8.96
CA HIS A 51 -2.98 -2.39 -9.57
C HIS A 51 -3.52 -1.24 -10.43
N LEU A 52 -3.37 -1.34 -11.76
CA LEU A 52 -3.56 -0.20 -12.67
C LEU A 52 -4.97 0.39 -12.65
N LYS A 53 -6.00 -0.43 -12.49
CA LYS A 53 -7.40 0.02 -12.45
C LYS A 53 -7.69 0.98 -11.28
N THR A 54 -7.01 0.81 -10.15
CA THR A 54 -7.28 1.54 -8.89
C THR A 54 -6.12 2.35 -8.39
N ILE A 55 -4.94 2.23 -9.03
CA ILE A 55 -3.67 2.84 -8.59
C ILE A 55 -3.25 2.46 -7.16
N ILE A 56 -3.72 1.32 -6.64
CA ILE A 56 -3.29 0.74 -5.38
C ILE A 56 -1.90 0.12 -5.55
N HIS A 57 -1.08 0.18 -4.50
CA HIS A 57 0.18 -0.55 -4.35
C HIS A 57 0.00 -1.65 -3.30
N PRO A 58 -0.63 -2.79 -3.65
CA PRO A 58 -1.16 -3.71 -2.65
C PRO A 58 -0.10 -4.54 -1.94
N ALA A 59 1.04 -4.82 -2.57
CA ALA A 59 2.09 -5.62 -1.95
C ALA A 59 2.70 -4.94 -0.71
N GLY A 60 2.83 -3.62 -0.70
CA GLY A 60 3.39 -2.88 0.42
C GLY A 60 2.75 -3.25 1.76
N PRO A 61 1.47 -2.99 1.98
CA PRO A 61 0.79 -3.35 3.23
C PRO A 61 0.67 -4.86 3.43
N VAL A 62 0.30 -5.62 2.40
CA VAL A 62 -0.01 -7.04 2.53
C VAL A 62 1.24 -7.88 2.80
N CYS A 63 2.27 -7.75 1.96
CA CYS A 63 3.49 -8.55 2.14
C CYS A 63 4.23 -8.18 3.43
N SER A 64 4.26 -6.90 3.81
CA SER A 64 4.94 -6.48 5.04
C SER A 64 4.29 -7.08 6.29
N ALA A 65 2.95 -7.15 6.34
CA ALA A 65 2.23 -7.80 7.41
C ALA A 65 2.43 -9.32 7.42
N VAL A 66 2.28 -9.96 6.26
CA VAL A 66 2.38 -11.43 6.12
C VAL A 66 3.78 -11.93 6.44
N LEU A 67 4.84 -11.29 5.92
CA LEU A 67 6.22 -11.72 6.17
C LEU A 67 6.60 -11.60 7.64
N ALA A 68 6.23 -10.49 8.29
CA ALA A 68 6.49 -10.32 9.72
C ALA A 68 5.74 -11.38 10.55
N LEU A 69 4.47 -11.64 10.24
CA LEU A 69 3.67 -12.65 10.96
C LEU A 69 4.17 -14.07 10.67
N ALA A 70 4.62 -14.36 9.45
CA ALA A 70 5.16 -15.66 9.06
C ALA A 70 6.43 -16.02 9.86
N GLU A 71 7.33 -15.06 10.10
CA GLU A 71 8.48 -15.28 10.99
C GLU A 71 8.05 -15.62 12.41
N LEU A 72 7.05 -14.93 12.95
CA LEU A 72 6.54 -15.17 14.30
C LEU A 72 5.88 -16.55 14.43
N THR A 73 5.18 -17.01 13.40
CA THR A 73 4.39 -18.26 13.44
C THR A 73 5.11 -19.48 12.85
N GLY A 74 6.25 -19.29 12.22
CA GLY A 74 6.97 -20.36 11.50
C GLY A 74 6.21 -20.86 10.26
N ALA A 75 5.44 -19.98 9.60
CA ALA A 75 4.64 -20.35 8.46
C ALA A 75 5.47 -20.81 7.26
N THR A 76 4.95 -21.76 6.49
CA THR A 76 5.59 -22.24 5.26
C THR A 76 5.45 -21.23 4.12
N GLY A 77 6.35 -21.28 3.13
CA GLY A 77 6.27 -20.44 1.94
C GLY A 77 4.94 -20.58 1.19
N ARG A 78 4.33 -21.77 1.18
CA ARG A 78 3.00 -21.99 0.59
C ARG A 78 1.92 -21.19 1.32
N GLN A 79 1.92 -21.22 2.65
CA GLN A 79 0.97 -20.44 3.46
C GLN A 79 1.15 -18.94 3.26
N VAL A 80 2.39 -18.48 3.13
CA VAL A 80 2.72 -17.06 2.81
C VAL A 80 2.12 -16.67 1.46
N ILE A 81 2.34 -17.46 0.41
CA ILE A 81 1.80 -17.17 -0.94
C ILE A 81 0.26 -17.14 -0.90
N ASP A 82 -0.38 -18.12 -0.30
CA ASP A 82 -1.84 -18.18 -0.19
C ASP A 82 -2.39 -16.95 0.54
N ALA A 83 -1.75 -16.53 1.63
CA ALA A 83 -2.14 -15.33 2.38
C ALA A 83 -1.97 -14.04 1.57
N VAL A 84 -0.84 -13.88 0.87
CA VAL A 84 -0.57 -12.72 0.02
C VAL A 84 -1.59 -12.59 -1.10
N VAL A 85 -1.91 -13.69 -1.80
CA VAL A 85 -2.93 -13.70 -2.87
C VAL A 85 -4.27 -13.21 -2.34
N ILE A 86 -4.74 -13.75 -1.20
CA ILE A 86 -6.02 -13.36 -0.59
C ILE A 86 -6.00 -11.88 -0.16
N GLY A 87 -4.93 -11.42 0.48
CA GLY A 87 -4.85 -10.03 0.93
C GLY A 87 -4.84 -9.02 -0.21
N ILE A 88 -4.11 -9.30 -1.28
CA ILE A 88 -4.09 -8.46 -2.48
C ILE A 88 -5.47 -8.46 -3.15
N ASP A 89 -6.11 -9.63 -3.28
CA ASP A 89 -7.44 -9.73 -3.85
C ASP A 89 -8.46 -8.89 -3.09
N VAL A 90 -8.51 -9.00 -1.77
CA VAL A 90 -9.41 -8.22 -0.90
C VAL A 90 -9.13 -6.71 -1.02
N SER A 91 -7.87 -6.30 -0.96
CA SER A 91 -7.50 -4.88 -1.08
C SER A 91 -7.94 -4.29 -2.42
N CYS A 92 -7.66 -4.98 -3.54
CA CYS A 92 -7.96 -4.49 -4.87
C CYS A 92 -9.46 -4.54 -5.20
N ARG A 93 -10.21 -5.55 -4.74
CA ARG A 93 -11.67 -5.61 -4.89
C ARG A 93 -12.36 -4.47 -4.16
N LEU A 94 -11.95 -4.17 -2.93
CA LEU A 94 -12.44 -3.00 -2.20
C LEU A 94 -12.08 -1.69 -2.91
N GLY A 95 -10.89 -1.64 -3.50
CA GLY A 95 -10.49 -0.53 -4.34
C GLY A 95 -11.36 -0.38 -5.58
N ASN A 96 -11.58 -1.44 -6.34
CA ASN A 96 -12.47 -1.45 -7.51
C ASN A 96 -13.86 -0.95 -7.17
N MET A 97 -14.41 -1.38 -6.02
CA MET A 97 -15.72 -0.98 -5.54
C MET A 97 -15.85 0.54 -5.37
N MET A 98 -14.79 1.23 -4.93
CA MET A 98 -14.86 2.63 -4.50
C MET A 98 -14.13 3.61 -5.41
N TYR A 99 -13.20 3.15 -6.27
CA TYR A 99 -12.45 4.03 -7.15
C TYR A 99 -13.34 4.55 -8.31
N PRO A 100 -13.21 5.82 -8.73
CA PRO A 100 -12.26 6.84 -8.24
C PRO A 100 -12.76 7.65 -7.02
N HIS A 101 -14.01 7.54 -6.64
CA HIS A 101 -14.69 8.43 -5.69
C HIS A 101 -14.03 8.48 -4.30
N HIS A 102 -13.52 7.36 -3.82
CA HIS A 102 -12.74 7.28 -2.59
C HIS A 102 -11.43 8.09 -2.70
N TYR A 103 -10.73 7.92 -3.81
CA TYR A 103 -9.47 8.62 -4.09
C TYR A 103 -9.69 10.13 -4.24
N ASP A 104 -10.75 10.55 -4.92
CA ASP A 104 -11.09 11.96 -5.12
C ASP A 104 -11.46 12.68 -3.81
N ARG A 105 -11.94 11.96 -2.80
CA ARG A 105 -12.15 12.49 -1.45
C ARG A 105 -10.85 12.81 -0.71
N GLY A 106 -9.70 12.40 -1.22
CA GLY A 106 -8.40 12.67 -0.63
C GLY A 106 -7.79 11.48 0.12
N TRP A 107 -8.36 10.30 0.05
CA TRP A 107 -7.77 9.10 0.63
C TRP A 107 -6.61 8.57 -0.21
N HIS A 108 -5.51 8.16 0.43
CA HIS A 108 -4.51 7.31 -0.22
C HIS A 108 -5.03 5.87 -0.22
N ILE A 109 -5.58 5.45 -1.33
CA ILE A 109 -6.28 4.18 -1.48
C ILE A 109 -5.42 2.97 -1.06
N THR A 110 -4.10 3.00 -1.29
CA THR A 110 -3.15 1.98 -0.82
C THR A 110 -3.19 1.78 0.70
N GLY A 111 -3.27 2.87 1.47
CA GLY A 111 -3.34 2.78 2.93
C GLY A 111 -4.69 2.27 3.41
N SER A 112 -5.78 2.87 2.92
CA SER A 112 -7.13 2.57 3.42
C SER A 112 -7.60 1.16 3.08
N THR A 113 -7.50 0.71 1.82
CA THR A 113 -7.87 -0.66 1.44
C THR A 113 -6.81 -1.68 1.85
N GLY A 114 -5.54 -1.27 1.89
CA GLY A 114 -4.43 -2.12 2.33
C GLY A 114 -4.55 -2.57 3.79
N THR A 115 -5.19 -1.79 4.66
CA THR A 115 -5.49 -2.20 6.04
C THR A 115 -6.39 -3.45 6.06
N LEU A 116 -7.45 -3.46 5.25
CA LEU A 116 -8.34 -4.62 5.15
C LEU A 116 -7.66 -5.79 4.43
N GLY A 117 -6.87 -5.51 3.37
CA GLY A 117 -6.07 -6.53 2.69
C GLY A 117 -5.07 -7.22 3.62
N ALA A 118 -4.34 -6.46 4.42
CA ALA A 118 -3.41 -7.00 5.41
C ALA A 118 -4.14 -7.82 6.49
N ALA A 119 -5.32 -7.37 6.94
CA ALA A 119 -6.14 -8.12 7.90
C ALA A 119 -6.62 -9.48 7.32
N ALA A 120 -7.11 -9.49 6.09
CA ALA A 120 -7.54 -10.71 5.39
C ALA A 120 -6.37 -11.69 5.21
N ALA A 121 -5.21 -11.19 4.79
CA ALA A 121 -3.99 -11.99 4.63
C ALA A 121 -3.53 -12.62 5.94
N CYS A 122 -3.47 -11.82 7.01
CA CYS A 122 -3.07 -12.29 8.34
C CYS A 122 -4.09 -13.26 8.93
N ALA A 123 -5.40 -13.04 8.74
CA ALA A 123 -6.45 -13.96 9.13
C ALA A 123 -6.30 -15.33 8.42
N ARG A 124 -6.01 -15.31 7.11
CA ARG A 124 -5.72 -16.51 6.33
C ARG A 124 -4.48 -17.25 6.82
N LEU A 125 -3.37 -16.51 7.09
CA LEU A 125 -2.12 -17.09 7.58
C LEU A 125 -2.28 -17.75 8.95
N LEU A 126 -3.07 -17.13 9.82
CA LEU A 126 -3.40 -17.65 11.17
C LEU A 126 -4.41 -18.80 11.15
N GLY A 127 -5.01 -19.13 9.99
CA GLY A 127 -6.04 -20.16 9.87
C GLY A 127 -7.33 -19.81 10.62
N LEU A 128 -7.68 -18.53 10.72
CA LEU A 128 -8.90 -18.11 11.41
C LEU A 128 -10.14 -18.64 10.68
N ASP A 129 -11.13 -19.03 11.46
CA ASP A 129 -12.44 -19.40 10.93
C ASP A 129 -13.19 -18.19 10.33
N THR A 130 -14.33 -18.44 9.72
CA THR A 130 -15.13 -17.39 9.08
C THR A 130 -15.55 -16.29 10.05
N GLU A 131 -15.96 -16.63 11.27
CA GLU A 131 -16.41 -15.65 12.26
C GLU A 131 -15.26 -14.75 12.71
N LYS A 132 -14.13 -15.31 13.05
CA LYS A 132 -12.93 -14.54 13.42
C LYS A 132 -12.40 -13.72 12.26
N SER A 133 -12.48 -14.23 11.04
CA SER A 133 -12.10 -13.46 9.83
C SER A 133 -13.02 -12.24 9.60
N ILE A 134 -14.34 -12.39 9.82
CA ILE A 134 -15.28 -11.27 9.79
C ILE A 134 -14.92 -10.23 10.87
N MET A 135 -14.57 -10.68 12.09
CA MET A 135 -14.15 -9.78 13.15
C MET A 135 -12.85 -9.05 12.78
N ALA A 136 -11.86 -9.75 12.22
CA ALA A 136 -10.60 -9.14 11.77
C ALA A 136 -10.85 -8.02 10.74
N LEU A 137 -11.68 -8.28 9.74
CA LEU A 137 -12.05 -7.28 8.73
C LEU A 137 -12.85 -6.13 9.35
N GLY A 138 -13.75 -6.42 10.29
CA GLY A 138 -14.54 -5.40 10.98
C GLY A 138 -13.67 -4.47 11.84
N ILE A 139 -12.66 -5.00 12.54
CA ILE A 139 -11.68 -4.22 13.31
C ILE A 139 -10.85 -3.35 12.36
N ALA A 140 -10.36 -3.95 11.26
CA ALA A 140 -9.56 -3.25 10.26
C ALA A 140 -10.34 -2.11 9.58
N ALA A 141 -11.63 -2.30 9.32
CA ALA A 141 -12.51 -1.29 8.73
C ALA A 141 -12.62 0.01 9.55
N SER A 142 -12.30 -0.04 10.84
CA SER A 142 -12.26 1.14 11.72
C SER A 142 -10.91 1.88 11.72
N GLN A 143 -9.94 1.40 10.95
CA GLN A 143 -8.56 1.89 10.95
C GLN A 143 -8.04 2.28 9.54
N PRO A 144 -8.86 2.90 8.65
CA PRO A 144 -8.33 3.35 7.37
C PRO A 144 -7.25 4.42 7.58
N VAL A 145 -6.17 4.33 6.82
CA VAL A 145 -5.04 5.26 6.93
C VAL A 145 -4.72 5.91 5.59
N GLY A 146 -4.15 7.10 5.65
CA GLY A 146 -3.51 7.75 4.52
C GLY A 146 -4.32 8.85 3.87
N LEU A 147 -3.71 10.04 3.82
CA LEU A 147 -4.24 11.21 3.13
C LEU A 147 -3.35 11.55 1.93
N ARG A 148 -3.95 11.84 0.78
CA ARG A 148 -3.24 12.28 -0.43
C ARG A 148 -2.47 13.58 -0.24
N GLU A 149 -2.89 14.41 0.71
CA GLU A 149 -2.17 15.65 1.07
C GLU A 149 -0.73 15.37 1.52
N GLN A 150 -0.45 14.17 2.03
CA GLN A 150 0.90 13.76 2.44
C GLN A 150 1.81 13.35 1.27
N PHE A 151 1.32 13.35 0.04
CA PHE A 151 2.16 13.01 -1.11
C PHE A 151 3.29 14.01 -1.29
N GLY A 152 4.52 13.48 -1.40
CA GLY A 152 5.75 14.24 -1.42
C GLY A 152 6.41 14.44 -0.06
N THR A 153 5.87 13.90 1.02
CA THR A 153 6.48 13.90 2.36
C THR A 153 6.87 12.48 2.80
N MET A 154 7.67 12.36 3.86
CA MET A 154 7.99 11.06 4.49
C MET A 154 6.76 10.35 5.06
N THR A 155 5.64 11.04 5.20
CA THR A 155 4.37 10.46 5.66
C THR A 155 3.68 9.65 4.55
N LYS A 156 3.97 9.87 3.26
CA LYS A 156 3.42 9.01 2.19
C LYS A 156 3.80 7.55 2.39
N PRO A 157 5.09 7.16 2.53
CA PRO A 157 5.47 5.77 2.79
C PRO A 157 5.03 5.24 4.16
N LEU A 158 4.69 6.08 5.13
CA LEU A 158 4.07 5.62 6.37
C LEU A 158 2.74 4.90 6.13
N HIS A 159 1.96 5.30 5.11
CA HIS A 159 0.61 4.77 4.91
C HIS A 159 0.57 3.24 4.71
N PRO A 160 1.32 2.61 3.77
CA PRO A 160 1.34 1.15 3.67
C PRO A 160 1.92 0.47 4.91
N GLY A 161 2.88 1.09 5.60
CA GLY A 161 3.41 0.56 6.86
C GLY A 161 2.36 0.56 7.98
N ALA A 162 1.67 1.67 8.17
CA ALA A 162 0.59 1.78 9.15
C ALA A 162 -0.57 0.82 8.83
N ALA A 163 -0.91 0.67 7.56
CA ALA A 163 -1.90 -0.30 7.09
C ALA A 163 -1.49 -1.74 7.39
N ALA A 164 -0.22 -2.10 7.13
CA ALA A 164 0.32 -3.42 7.46
C ALA A 164 0.20 -3.73 8.96
N LYS A 165 0.66 -2.79 9.81
CA LYS A 165 0.56 -2.91 11.27
C LYS A 165 -0.88 -3.02 11.75
N ALA A 166 -1.77 -2.15 11.27
CA ALA A 166 -3.17 -2.13 11.67
C ALA A 166 -3.91 -3.42 11.26
N GLY A 167 -3.70 -3.89 10.01
CA GLY A 167 -4.30 -5.13 9.54
C GLY A 167 -3.82 -6.37 10.29
N LEU A 168 -2.50 -6.48 10.53
CA LEU A 168 -1.91 -7.56 11.32
C LEU A 168 -2.48 -7.57 12.74
N MET A 169 -2.53 -6.44 13.41
CA MET A 169 -3.08 -6.33 14.76
C MET A 169 -4.57 -6.66 14.81
N SER A 170 -5.33 -6.30 13.76
CA SER A 170 -6.75 -6.65 13.65
C SER A 170 -6.96 -8.17 13.62
N ALA A 171 -6.14 -8.90 12.87
CA ALA A 171 -6.20 -10.36 12.83
C ALA A 171 -5.79 -11.01 14.16
N LEU A 172 -4.75 -10.49 14.81
CA LEU A 172 -4.33 -10.97 16.15
C LEU A 172 -5.42 -10.73 17.20
N MET A 173 -6.02 -9.55 17.24
CA MET A 173 -7.12 -9.24 18.17
C MET A 173 -8.32 -10.15 17.93
N ALA A 174 -8.71 -10.37 16.68
CA ALA A 174 -9.81 -11.28 16.34
C ALA A 174 -9.51 -12.73 16.74
N ARG A 175 -8.27 -13.19 16.61
CA ARG A 175 -7.83 -14.50 17.10
C ARG A 175 -8.11 -14.67 18.58
N GLU A 176 -7.84 -13.65 19.37
CA GLU A 176 -8.04 -13.64 20.83
C GLU A 176 -9.49 -13.33 21.24
N GLY A 177 -10.42 -13.23 20.28
CA GLY A 177 -11.85 -13.06 20.58
C GLY A 177 -12.34 -11.61 20.63
N PHE A 178 -11.54 -10.64 20.18
CA PHE A 178 -12.00 -9.26 20.06
C PHE A 178 -13.09 -9.15 18.99
N THR A 179 -14.18 -8.43 19.27
CA THR A 179 -15.37 -8.39 18.43
C THR A 179 -15.49 -7.07 17.65
N ALA A 180 -16.14 -7.15 16.51
CA ALA A 180 -16.51 -6.02 15.67
C ALA A 180 -17.94 -6.18 15.15
N SER A 181 -18.47 -5.14 14.52
CA SER A 181 -19.72 -5.27 13.77
C SER A 181 -19.52 -6.20 12.57
N ARG A 182 -20.40 -7.18 12.41
CA ARG A 182 -20.41 -8.09 11.24
C ARG A 182 -20.69 -7.32 9.92
N ARG A 183 -21.18 -6.09 10.01
CA ARG A 183 -21.54 -5.20 8.90
C ARG A 183 -20.67 -3.95 8.87
N ALA A 184 -19.46 -4.01 9.40
CA ALA A 184 -18.58 -2.86 9.50
C ALA A 184 -18.21 -2.25 8.13
N ILE A 185 -18.25 -3.02 7.06
CA ILE A 185 -17.89 -2.55 5.71
C ILE A 185 -19.11 -1.95 4.99
N GLU A 186 -20.26 -2.66 4.97
CA GLU A 186 -21.40 -2.34 4.11
C GLU A 186 -22.52 -1.54 4.79
N ALA A 187 -22.54 -1.43 6.12
CA ALA A 187 -23.63 -0.74 6.82
C ALA A 187 -23.69 0.77 6.50
N PRO A 188 -24.82 1.46 6.73
CA PRO A 188 -24.97 2.89 6.44
C PRO A 188 -23.95 3.81 7.13
N ARG A 189 -23.32 3.36 8.21
CA ARG A 189 -22.21 4.03 8.90
C ARG A 189 -20.94 3.20 8.86
N GLY A 190 -20.86 2.27 7.90
CA GLY A 190 -19.69 1.39 7.69
C GLY A 190 -18.65 2.05 6.80
N PHE A 191 -17.55 1.31 6.61
CA PHE A 191 -16.36 1.76 5.90
C PHE A 191 -16.70 2.35 4.52
N ALA A 192 -17.41 1.62 3.65
CA ALA A 192 -17.69 2.05 2.29
C ALA A 192 -18.43 3.40 2.24
N GLN A 193 -19.46 3.56 3.08
CA GLN A 193 -20.27 4.78 3.13
C GLN A 193 -19.51 5.98 3.69
N VAL A 194 -18.63 5.76 4.67
CA VAL A 194 -17.87 6.84 5.32
C VAL A 194 -16.73 7.33 4.43
N VAL A 195 -16.04 6.44 3.75
CA VAL A 195 -14.79 6.78 3.01
C VAL A 195 -15.02 7.08 1.52
N SER A 196 -16.21 6.78 0.97
CA SER A 196 -16.52 7.01 -0.45
C SER A 196 -17.90 7.61 -0.65
N THR A 197 -18.07 8.34 -1.76
CA THR A 197 -19.38 8.91 -2.16
C THR A 197 -20.19 7.96 -3.04
N LYS A 198 -19.51 6.99 -3.68
CA LYS A 198 -20.15 5.94 -4.49
C LYS A 198 -19.38 4.64 -4.34
N TYR A 199 -20.09 3.53 -4.50
CA TYR A 199 -19.50 2.19 -4.45
C TYR A 199 -20.34 1.19 -5.25
N ASP A 200 -19.70 0.17 -5.81
CA ASP A 200 -20.31 -0.92 -6.54
C ASP A 200 -19.95 -2.27 -5.90
N TRP A 201 -20.92 -2.89 -5.22
CA TRP A 201 -20.71 -4.19 -4.54
C TRP A 201 -20.45 -5.35 -5.47
N SER A 202 -20.82 -5.27 -6.76
CA SER A 202 -20.56 -6.33 -7.73
C SER A 202 -19.05 -6.55 -7.95
N GLU A 203 -18.24 -5.50 -7.79
CA GLU A 203 -16.78 -5.58 -7.88
C GLU A 203 -16.15 -6.38 -6.72
N VAL A 204 -16.82 -6.43 -5.57
CA VAL A 204 -16.34 -7.19 -4.41
C VAL A 204 -16.64 -8.69 -4.56
N THR A 205 -17.87 -9.02 -4.96
CA THR A 205 -18.37 -10.41 -4.95
C THR A 205 -18.35 -11.10 -6.30
N GLY A 206 -18.19 -10.32 -7.38
CA GLY A 206 -18.15 -10.86 -8.74
C GLY A 206 -16.95 -11.78 -8.98
N GLU A 207 -17.22 -12.94 -9.58
CA GLU A 207 -16.20 -13.92 -9.98
C GLU A 207 -15.26 -14.36 -8.84
N LEU A 208 -15.75 -14.42 -7.59
CA LEU A 208 -14.96 -14.92 -6.45
C LEU A 208 -14.49 -16.36 -6.72
N GLY A 209 -13.19 -16.60 -6.46
CA GLY A 209 -12.55 -17.90 -6.65
C GLY A 209 -12.17 -18.24 -8.10
N SER A 210 -12.52 -17.40 -9.08
CA SER A 210 -12.14 -17.59 -10.49
C SER A 210 -11.28 -16.43 -11.03
N ARG A 211 -11.56 -15.18 -10.62
CA ARG A 211 -10.76 -14.00 -10.93
C ARG A 211 -10.01 -13.54 -9.68
N PHE A 212 -8.72 -13.42 -9.78
CA PHE A 212 -7.85 -12.88 -8.73
C PHE A 212 -7.23 -11.57 -9.17
N GLU A 213 -7.44 -10.51 -8.41
CA GLU A 213 -6.98 -9.16 -8.74
C GLU A 213 -5.45 -9.02 -8.83
N ILE A 214 -4.71 -9.90 -8.16
CA ILE A 214 -3.23 -9.94 -8.29
C ILE A 214 -2.76 -10.15 -9.72
N SER A 215 -3.56 -10.78 -10.57
CA SER A 215 -3.24 -11.02 -11.99
C SER A 215 -3.24 -9.73 -12.82
N PHE A 216 -3.81 -8.65 -12.29
CA PHE A 216 -3.88 -7.32 -12.93
C PHE A 216 -2.87 -6.33 -12.35
N ASN A 217 -1.99 -6.78 -11.46
CA ASN A 217 -0.90 -5.97 -10.97
C ASN A 217 0.17 -5.79 -12.05
N ALA A 218 0.69 -4.58 -12.15
CA ALA A 218 1.84 -4.24 -12.95
C ALA A 218 3.03 -3.90 -12.05
N TYR A 219 4.23 -4.04 -12.60
CA TYR A 219 5.47 -3.68 -11.93
C TYR A 219 6.04 -2.42 -12.56
N LYS A 220 6.45 -1.47 -11.72
CA LYS A 220 6.96 -0.19 -12.18
C LYS A 220 8.35 -0.36 -12.82
N PRO A 221 8.57 0.11 -14.06
CA PRO A 221 9.90 0.15 -14.66
C PRO A 221 10.77 1.31 -14.15
N PHE A 222 10.14 2.32 -13.52
CA PHE A 222 10.83 3.50 -12.98
C PHE A 222 10.45 3.72 -11.51
N ALA A 223 11.42 4.13 -10.69
CA ALA A 223 11.25 4.35 -9.25
C ALA A 223 10.58 5.70 -8.96
N CYS A 224 9.31 5.84 -9.35
CA CYS A 224 8.52 7.05 -9.15
C CYS A 224 7.03 6.79 -9.32
N GLY A 225 6.20 7.82 -9.14
CA GLY A 225 4.76 7.76 -9.36
C GLY A 225 4.42 7.35 -10.79
N ILE A 226 3.53 6.36 -10.94
CA ILE A 226 3.21 5.76 -12.25
C ILE A 226 2.70 6.77 -13.28
N VAL A 227 2.09 7.86 -12.83
CA VAL A 227 1.52 8.88 -13.72
C VAL A 227 2.56 9.59 -14.60
N ILE A 228 3.84 9.60 -14.22
CA ILE A 228 4.91 10.22 -15.01
C ILE A 228 5.69 9.22 -15.88
N HIS A 229 5.45 7.91 -15.74
CA HIS A 229 6.14 6.88 -16.54
C HIS A 229 6.04 7.10 -18.05
N PRO A 230 4.87 7.46 -18.64
CA PRO A 230 4.79 7.75 -20.06
C PRO A 230 5.69 8.92 -20.50
N SER A 231 5.85 9.93 -19.65
CA SER A 231 6.73 11.08 -19.93
C SER A 231 8.21 10.67 -19.89
N ILE A 232 8.59 9.85 -18.91
CA ILE A 232 9.96 9.31 -18.83
C ILE A 232 10.27 8.43 -20.03
N ASP A 233 9.36 7.51 -20.38
CA ASP A 233 9.53 6.61 -21.52
C ASP A 233 9.65 7.39 -22.85
N ALA A 234 8.86 8.44 -23.03
CA ALA A 234 8.97 9.33 -24.19
C ALA A 234 10.35 9.99 -24.27
N CYS A 235 10.91 10.45 -23.14
CA CYS A 235 12.24 11.02 -23.08
C CYS A 235 13.33 9.97 -23.41
N VAL A 236 13.18 8.74 -22.92
CA VAL A 236 14.08 7.62 -23.23
C VAL A 236 14.06 7.32 -24.75
N GLN A 237 12.87 7.30 -25.36
CA GLN A 237 12.73 7.10 -26.80
C GLN A 237 13.33 8.25 -27.62
N LEU A 238 13.15 9.50 -27.19
CA LEU A 238 13.78 10.66 -27.84
C LEU A 238 15.30 10.59 -27.76
N ARG A 239 15.85 10.22 -26.62
CA ARG A 239 17.30 10.00 -26.45
C ARG A 239 17.82 8.92 -27.42
N ALA A 240 17.11 7.82 -27.57
CA ALA A 240 17.48 6.76 -28.51
C ALA A 240 17.45 7.23 -29.97
N LYS A 241 16.70 8.30 -30.30
CA LYS A 241 16.67 8.96 -31.60
C LYS A 241 17.71 10.07 -31.75
N GLY A 242 18.64 10.24 -30.82
CA GLY A 242 19.73 11.21 -30.87
C GLY A 242 19.41 12.57 -30.25
N VAL A 243 18.30 12.74 -29.55
CA VAL A 243 18.04 13.96 -28.77
C VAL A 243 18.88 13.95 -27.51
N THR A 244 19.65 15.01 -27.28
CA THR A 244 20.53 15.19 -26.12
C THR A 244 20.28 16.55 -25.50
N ALA A 245 20.82 16.82 -24.31
CA ALA A 245 20.73 18.14 -23.67
C ALA A 245 21.33 19.24 -24.53
N ASP A 246 22.36 18.94 -25.32
CA ASP A 246 23.07 19.93 -26.15
C ASP A 246 22.28 20.34 -27.41
N ASN A 247 21.37 19.50 -27.88
CA ASN A 247 20.55 19.77 -29.08
C ASN A 247 19.05 19.94 -28.77
N LEU A 248 18.67 19.99 -27.49
CA LEU A 248 17.30 20.20 -27.02
C LEU A 248 17.12 21.67 -26.63
N GLU A 249 16.30 22.41 -27.37
CA GLU A 249 15.95 23.78 -27.04
C GLU A 249 14.75 23.85 -26.09
N ARG A 250 13.75 23.02 -26.31
CA ARG A 250 12.51 23.03 -25.53
C ARG A 250 11.82 21.67 -25.55
N LEU A 251 11.18 21.31 -24.42
CA LEU A 251 10.34 20.12 -24.29
C LEU A 251 8.93 20.50 -23.80
N ASP A 252 7.93 20.24 -24.61
CA ASP A 252 6.52 20.44 -24.25
C ASP A 252 5.82 19.11 -24.05
N LEU A 253 5.30 18.87 -22.85
CA LEU A 253 4.58 17.65 -22.49
C LEU A 253 3.07 17.93 -22.40
N ARG A 254 2.27 17.19 -23.18
CA ARG A 254 0.82 17.16 -23.01
C ARG A 254 0.45 15.93 -22.18
N VAL A 255 -0.06 16.16 -20.99
CA VAL A 255 -0.32 15.12 -20.01
C VAL A 255 -1.75 15.21 -19.47
N HIS A 256 -2.24 14.13 -18.88
CA HIS A 256 -3.51 14.13 -18.17
C HIS A 256 -3.47 15.08 -16.96
N SER A 257 -4.59 15.70 -16.58
CA SER A 257 -4.67 16.63 -15.44
C SER A 257 -4.16 16.03 -14.13
N LEU A 258 -4.37 14.74 -13.90
CA LEU A 258 -3.88 14.03 -12.73
C LEU A 258 -2.34 14.06 -12.62
N VAL A 259 -1.62 14.07 -13.75
CA VAL A 259 -0.14 14.21 -13.72
C VAL A 259 0.25 15.55 -13.12
N LEU A 260 -0.40 16.64 -13.55
CA LEU A 260 -0.14 17.99 -13.02
C LEU A 260 -0.52 18.08 -11.54
N GLU A 261 -1.65 17.48 -11.13
CA GLU A 261 -2.10 17.47 -9.74
C GLU A 261 -1.10 16.76 -8.82
N LEU A 262 -0.60 15.59 -9.23
CA LEU A 262 0.27 14.75 -8.39
C LEU A 262 1.74 15.17 -8.44
N THR A 263 2.22 15.69 -9.56
CA THR A 263 3.65 15.92 -9.80
C THR A 263 4.00 17.37 -10.12
N GLY A 264 3.02 18.23 -10.44
CA GLY A 264 3.22 19.65 -10.74
C GLY A 264 3.47 20.53 -9.51
N LYS A 265 3.62 19.97 -8.33
CA LYS A 265 3.93 20.70 -7.10
C LYS A 265 5.34 21.27 -7.19
N LYS A 266 5.51 22.56 -6.88
CA LYS A 266 6.84 23.16 -6.73
C LYS A 266 7.56 22.47 -5.56
N ALA A 267 8.80 22.05 -5.76
CA ALA A 267 9.61 21.47 -4.71
C ALA A 267 9.77 22.48 -3.54
N VAL A 268 9.41 22.05 -2.34
CA VAL A 268 9.45 22.91 -1.14
C VAL A 268 10.76 22.75 -0.38
N SER A 269 11.50 21.66 -0.63
CA SER A 269 12.81 21.38 -0.04
C SER A 269 13.61 20.38 -0.87
N TYR A 270 14.93 20.33 -0.66
CA TYR A 270 15.85 19.42 -1.33
C TYR A 270 15.53 17.91 -1.05
N THR A 271 15.02 17.61 0.12
CA THR A 271 14.54 16.26 0.48
C THR A 271 13.32 15.84 -0.34
N HIS A 272 12.51 16.78 -0.76
CA HIS A 272 11.34 16.58 -1.62
C HIS A 272 11.75 16.22 -3.06
N LEU A 273 12.80 16.85 -3.57
CA LEU A 273 13.38 16.55 -4.87
C LEU A 273 13.96 15.12 -4.92
N ARG A 274 14.66 14.65 -3.89
CA ARG A 274 15.22 13.30 -3.83
C ARG A 274 14.18 12.18 -3.86
N ALA A 275 12.97 12.41 -3.39
CA ALA A 275 11.90 11.42 -3.45
C ALA A 275 11.26 11.30 -4.85
N HIS A 276 11.53 12.27 -5.75
CA HIS A 276 10.97 12.32 -7.10
C HIS A 276 12.04 12.54 -8.18
N GLU A 277 13.30 12.77 -7.79
CA GLU A 277 14.42 12.85 -8.72
C GLU A 277 14.98 11.46 -9.01
N THR A 278 14.59 10.87 -10.11
CA THR A 278 15.57 10.27 -10.98
C THR A 278 16.29 11.42 -11.64
N SER A 279 17.43 11.81 -11.07
CA SER A 279 18.26 12.89 -11.60
C SER A 279 18.57 12.63 -13.06
N LEU A 280 18.08 13.51 -13.91
CA LEU A 280 18.71 13.79 -15.19
C LEU A 280 19.93 14.69 -14.89
N HIS A 281 21.08 14.08 -14.60
CA HIS A 281 22.39 14.65 -14.75
C HIS A 281 23.17 13.79 -15.74
#